data_b6cabb8cb93cadc99d5c30ec946d664f
#
_entry.id   b6cabb8cb93cadc99d5c30ec946d664f
#
_cell.length_a   1.000
_cell.length_b   1.000
_cell.length_c   1.000
_cell.angle_alpha   90.00
_cell.angle_beta   90.00
_cell.angle_gamma   90.00
#
_symmetry.space_group_name_H-M   'P 1'
#
loop_
_entity.id
_entity.type
_entity.pdbx_description
1 polymer ?
#
loop_
_entity_poly.entity_id
_entity_poly.type
_entity_poly.pdbx_seq_one_letter_code
_entity_poly.pdbx_strand_id
1 'polypeptide(L)'
;KAVRLRRKFFRLKDGRFLDIAGSMESSPLSVMASLDFTDKELKAGAKSLPKYNALYLDALDKIKKREGFDELIRRIKNTEAVFPEHLKDILRGYQKTGIAWMRQLSMLGLGGILADDMGLGKTLQVIAFFMGEKPKRPALIVAPSALLYNWYNEIQTFTPEAKVLIADGEKSAREKDIRTAMDYDFVITSYPLLRRDAELYKEISFSYCFIDEAQNIKNPKTMNALSVKNVRADIKFALTGTPVENSLLELW
;
A
#
# COMPACT_ATOMS: atom_id res chain seq x y z
N LYS A 1 -17.62 -23.31 -13.75
CA LYS A 1 -16.83 -23.18 -15.00
C LYS A 1 -17.38 -22.09 -15.92
N ALA A 2 -18.69 -22.06 -16.25
CA ALA A 2 -19.31 -21.07 -17.14
C ALA A 2 -19.22 -19.64 -16.53
N VAL A 3 -19.46 -19.47 -15.25
CA VAL A 3 -19.30 -18.21 -14.50
C VAL A 3 -17.85 -17.70 -14.56
N ARG A 4 -16.87 -18.58 -14.34
CA ARG A 4 -15.45 -18.26 -14.43
C ARG A 4 -15.00 -17.82 -15.83
N LEU A 5 -15.68 -18.32 -16.88
CA LEU A 5 -15.44 -17.94 -18.27
C LEU A 5 -16.26 -16.72 -18.71
N ARG A 6 -16.95 -16.02 -17.81
CA ARG A 6 -17.81 -14.85 -18.07
C ARG A 6 -18.81 -15.08 -19.20
N ARG A 7 -19.33 -16.31 -19.36
CA ARG A 7 -20.33 -16.62 -20.37
C ARG A 7 -21.69 -16.05 -19.96
N LYS A 8 -22.39 -15.41 -20.86
CA LYS A 8 -23.73 -14.87 -20.58
C LYS A 8 -24.75 -16.00 -20.33
N PHE A 9 -24.60 -17.13 -21.00
CA PHE A 9 -25.55 -18.26 -20.91
C PHE A 9 -24.80 -19.56 -20.65
N PHE A 10 -25.46 -20.47 -19.89
CA PHE A 10 -25.00 -21.83 -19.66
C PHE A 10 -26.11 -22.80 -20.09
N ARG A 11 -25.79 -23.76 -20.97
CA ARG A 11 -26.73 -24.81 -21.39
C ARG A 11 -26.79 -25.90 -20.33
N LEU A 12 -27.99 -26.14 -19.80
CA LEU A 12 -28.30 -27.23 -18.88
C LEU A 12 -28.35 -28.56 -19.61
N LYS A 13 -28.28 -29.67 -18.86
CA LYS A 13 -28.38 -31.05 -19.46
C LYS A 13 -29.71 -31.33 -20.12
N ASP A 14 -30.75 -30.65 -19.70
CA ASP A 14 -32.12 -30.74 -20.25
C ASP A 14 -32.34 -29.84 -21.48
N GLY A 15 -31.29 -29.20 -21.98
CA GLY A 15 -31.32 -28.35 -23.17
C GLY A 15 -31.67 -26.88 -22.92
N ARG A 16 -32.17 -26.51 -21.73
CA ARG A 16 -32.49 -25.12 -21.37
C ARG A 16 -31.23 -24.28 -21.20
N PHE A 17 -31.37 -22.98 -21.43
CA PHE A 17 -30.29 -22.02 -21.19
C PHE A 17 -30.54 -21.27 -19.87
N LEU A 18 -29.56 -21.28 -18.98
CA LEU A 18 -29.54 -20.45 -17.79
C LEU A 18 -28.86 -19.11 -18.14
N ASP A 19 -29.61 -18.03 -17.99
CA ASP A 19 -29.00 -16.69 -18.07
C ASP A 19 -28.19 -16.41 -16.81
N ILE A 20 -26.86 -16.45 -16.98
CA ILE A 20 -25.93 -16.22 -15.89
C ILE A 20 -25.77 -14.70 -15.65
N ALA A 21 -25.86 -13.86 -16.69
CA ALA A 21 -25.68 -12.43 -16.58
C ALA A 21 -26.85 -11.75 -15.84
N GLY A 22 -28.10 -12.08 -16.18
CA GLY A 22 -29.27 -11.50 -15.51
C GLY A 22 -29.49 -11.98 -14.07
N SER A 23 -28.98 -13.19 -13.74
CA SER A 23 -29.06 -13.74 -12.37
C SER A 23 -27.88 -13.37 -11.49
N MET A 24 -26.82 -12.71 -12.04
CA MET A 24 -25.55 -12.48 -11.34
C MET A 24 -25.49 -11.20 -10.51
N GLU A 25 -26.27 -10.16 -10.80
CA GLU A 25 -26.09 -8.84 -10.13
C GLU A 25 -26.30 -8.86 -8.61
N SER A 26 -26.79 -9.96 -8.04
CA SER A 26 -26.98 -10.11 -6.59
C SER A 26 -26.92 -11.54 -6.06
N SER A 27 -26.30 -12.48 -6.81
CA SER A 27 -26.26 -13.88 -6.40
C SER A 27 -24.95 -14.24 -5.66
N PRO A 28 -24.96 -15.23 -4.72
CA PRO A 28 -23.73 -15.75 -4.11
C PRO A 28 -22.69 -16.22 -5.13
N LEU A 29 -23.11 -16.61 -6.33
CA LEU A 29 -22.23 -17.04 -7.42
C LEU A 29 -21.38 -15.90 -7.99
N SER A 30 -21.91 -14.67 -8.03
CA SER A 30 -21.14 -13.49 -8.47
C SER A 30 -20.02 -13.16 -7.50
N VAL A 31 -20.29 -13.25 -6.21
CA VAL A 31 -19.30 -13.06 -5.15
C VAL A 31 -18.20 -14.14 -5.22
N MET A 32 -18.59 -15.40 -5.40
CA MET A 32 -17.63 -16.50 -5.56
C MET A 32 -16.77 -16.33 -6.82
N ALA A 33 -17.34 -15.81 -7.90
CA ALA A 33 -16.60 -15.52 -9.13
C ALA A 33 -15.62 -14.36 -8.98
N SER A 34 -16.03 -13.29 -8.32
CA SER A 34 -15.16 -12.11 -8.06
C SER A 34 -14.01 -12.43 -7.09
N LEU A 35 -14.21 -13.41 -6.23
CA LEU A 35 -13.22 -13.90 -5.27
C LEU A 35 -12.39 -15.09 -5.78
N ASP A 36 -12.48 -15.42 -7.06
CA ASP A 36 -11.70 -16.50 -7.71
C ASP A 36 -11.73 -17.85 -6.97
N PHE A 37 -12.93 -18.32 -6.59
CA PHE A 37 -13.07 -19.66 -6.00
C PHE A 37 -12.65 -20.75 -6.97
N THR A 38 -11.74 -21.62 -6.55
CA THR A 38 -11.38 -22.83 -7.30
C THR A 38 -12.41 -23.94 -7.11
N ASP A 39 -12.45 -24.91 -8.03
CA ASP A 39 -13.35 -26.07 -7.91
C ASP A 39 -13.10 -26.88 -6.62
N LYS A 40 -11.86 -26.87 -6.10
CA LYS A 40 -11.48 -27.52 -4.84
C LYS A 40 -12.06 -26.78 -3.63
N GLU A 41 -11.97 -25.45 -3.62
CA GLU A 41 -12.52 -24.60 -2.55
C GLU A 41 -14.05 -24.63 -2.55
N LEU A 42 -14.69 -24.66 -3.71
CA LEU A 42 -16.14 -24.84 -3.83
C LEU A 42 -16.61 -26.19 -3.24
N LYS A 43 -15.87 -27.27 -3.49
CA LYS A 43 -16.16 -28.59 -2.90
C LYS A 43 -15.90 -28.62 -1.38
N ALA A 44 -14.87 -27.92 -0.93
CA ALA A 44 -14.55 -27.81 0.50
C ALA A 44 -15.53 -26.90 1.25
N GLY A 45 -16.33 -26.08 0.55
CA GLY A 45 -17.25 -25.12 1.16
C GLY A 45 -16.57 -23.98 1.92
N ALA A 46 -15.25 -23.81 1.75
CA ALA A 46 -14.46 -22.79 2.46
C ALA A 46 -13.31 -22.28 1.59
N LYS A 47 -12.99 -20.99 1.74
CA LYS A 47 -11.84 -20.32 1.14
C LYS A 47 -11.21 -19.35 2.15
N SER A 48 -9.90 -19.41 2.28
CA SER A 48 -9.13 -18.36 2.97
C SER A 48 -8.96 -17.16 2.04
N LEU A 49 -9.40 -16.00 2.46
CA LEU A 49 -9.31 -14.78 1.68
C LEU A 49 -8.25 -13.85 2.28
N PRO A 50 -7.48 -13.16 1.43
CA PRO A 50 -6.58 -12.10 1.88
C PRO A 50 -7.36 -10.99 2.62
N LYS A 51 -6.71 -10.34 3.59
CA LYS A 51 -7.33 -9.28 4.41
C LYS A 51 -7.88 -8.11 3.60
N TYR A 52 -7.30 -7.82 2.43
CA TYR A 52 -7.78 -6.73 1.56
C TYR A 52 -9.21 -6.95 1.04
N ASN A 53 -9.70 -8.19 1.03
CA ASN A 53 -11.09 -8.46 0.67
C ASN A 53 -12.09 -8.09 1.79
N ALA A 54 -11.61 -7.73 2.99
CA ALA A 54 -12.50 -7.44 4.12
C ALA A 54 -13.46 -6.29 3.82
N LEU A 55 -12.97 -5.17 3.27
CA LEU A 55 -13.82 -4.03 2.91
C LEU A 55 -14.78 -4.36 1.77
N TYR A 56 -14.34 -5.16 0.78
CA TYR A 56 -15.21 -5.65 -0.28
C TYR A 56 -16.33 -6.54 0.27
N LEU A 57 -15.98 -7.48 1.16
CA LEU A 57 -16.98 -8.35 1.80
C LEU A 57 -17.95 -7.56 2.68
N ASP A 58 -17.46 -6.48 3.32
CA ASP A 58 -18.32 -5.64 4.13
C ASP A 58 -19.37 -4.88 3.31
N ALA A 59 -19.02 -4.48 2.10
CA ALA A 59 -19.94 -3.82 1.17
C ALA A 59 -21.04 -4.75 0.61
N LEU A 60 -20.99 -6.06 0.89
CA LEU A 60 -21.94 -7.03 0.40
C LEU A 60 -23.04 -7.30 1.43
N ASP A 61 -24.24 -6.79 1.20
CA ASP A 61 -25.38 -6.88 2.13
C ASP A 61 -25.89 -8.31 2.36
N LYS A 62 -25.61 -9.25 1.45
CA LYS A 62 -26.16 -10.61 1.46
C LYS A 62 -25.25 -11.66 2.10
N ILE A 63 -24.13 -11.25 2.67
CA ILE A 63 -23.18 -12.16 3.33
C ILE A 63 -23.41 -12.14 4.84
N LYS A 64 -23.64 -13.31 5.43
CA LYS A 64 -23.71 -13.46 6.88
C LYS A 64 -22.30 -13.31 7.45
N LYS A 65 -22.07 -12.22 8.18
CA LYS A 65 -20.80 -11.89 8.83
C LYS A 65 -20.78 -12.51 10.23
N ARG A 66 -19.59 -12.86 10.72
CA ARG A 66 -19.38 -13.28 12.11
C ARG A 66 -19.04 -12.06 12.97
N GLU A 67 -19.35 -12.11 14.25
CA GLU A 67 -19.15 -11.02 15.21
C GLU A 67 -17.73 -10.42 15.19
N GLY A 68 -16.68 -11.26 15.13
CA GLY A 68 -15.29 -10.79 15.05
C GLY A 68 -14.96 -10.06 13.74
N PHE A 69 -15.69 -10.31 12.64
CA PHE A 69 -15.54 -9.57 11.39
C PHE A 69 -16.13 -8.16 11.50
N ASP A 70 -17.32 -8.04 12.08
CA ASP A 70 -17.97 -6.74 12.28
C ASP A 70 -17.15 -5.83 13.20
N GLU A 71 -16.53 -6.39 14.24
CA GLU A 71 -15.62 -5.66 15.12
C GLU A 71 -14.38 -5.15 14.34
N LEU A 72 -13.76 -5.99 13.52
CA LEU A 72 -12.64 -5.59 12.68
C LEU A 72 -13.03 -4.43 11.74
N ILE A 73 -14.16 -4.55 11.05
CA ILE A 73 -14.64 -3.52 10.12
C ILE A 73 -14.96 -2.21 10.86
N ARG A 74 -15.59 -2.29 12.02
CA ARG A 74 -15.87 -1.11 12.84
C ARG A 74 -14.58 -0.39 13.24
N ARG A 75 -13.57 -1.11 13.68
CA ARG A 75 -12.26 -0.56 14.03
C ARG A 75 -11.62 0.13 12.83
N ILE A 76 -11.67 -0.47 11.65
CA ILE A 76 -11.12 0.09 10.43
C ILE A 76 -11.86 1.39 10.06
N LYS A 77 -13.20 1.34 9.99
CA LYS A 77 -14.03 2.50 9.59
C LYS A 77 -13.92 3.69 10.54
N ASN A 78 -13.72 3.41 11.84
CA ASN A 78 -13.59 4.44 12.87
C ASN A 78 -12.12 4.83 13.14
N THR A 79 -11.19 4.44 12.27
CA THR A 79 -9.79 4.83 12.44
C THR A 79 -9.62 6.32 12.16
N GLU A 80 -9.16 7.04 13.17
CA GLU A 80 -8.84 8.45 13.06
C GLU A 80 -7.37 8.65 12.68
N ALA A 81 -7.06 9.81 12.11
CA ALA A 81 -5.68 10.22 11.88
C ALA A 81 -4.95 10.42 13.22
N VAL A 82 -3.75 9.84 13.32
CA VAL A 82 -2.85 10.10 14.44
C VAL A 82 -1.59 10.74 13.87
N PHE A 83 -1.21 11.87 14.47
CA PHE A 83 -0.06 12.67 14.05
C PHE A 83 0.43 13.51 15.22
N PRO A 84 1.66 14.08 15.19
CA PRO A 84 2.16 14.98 16.21
C PRO A 84 1.24 16.20 16.40
N GLU A 85 0.99 16.59 17.66
CA GLU A 85 0.02 17.65 17.99
C GLU A 85 0.36 19.00 17.34
N HIS A 86 1.65 19.33 17.21
CA HIS A 86 2.09 20.58 16.58
C HIS A 86 1.75 20.67 15.08
N LEU A 87 1.40 19.55 14.42
CA LEU A 87 0.96 19.54 13.02
C LEU A 87 -0.55 19.75 12.87
N LYS A 88 -1.31 19.81 13.97
CA LYS A 88 -2.77 19.85 13.95
C LYS A 88 -3.33 21.01 13.14
N ASP A 89 -2.77 22.19 13.31
CA ASP A 89 -3.23 23.41 12.63
C ASP A 89 -2.59 23.61 11.25
N ILE A 90 -1.53 22.87 10.96
CA ILE A 90 -0.85 22.86 9.65
C ILE A 90 -1.58 21.94 8.67
N LEU A 91 -2.02 20.77 9.15
CA LEU A 91 -2.66 19.75 8.32
C LEU A 91 -4.07 20.18 7.89
N ARG A 92 -4.31 20.18 6.59
CA ARG A 92 -5.62 20.39 5.99
C ARG A 92 -6.52 19.17 6.17
N GLY A 93 -7.85 19.37 6.07
CA GLY A 93 -8.84 18.30 6.28
C GLY A 93 -8.59 17.06 5.40
N TYR A 94 -8.34 17.25 4.11
CA TYR A 94 -8.05 16.12 3.20
C TYR A 94 -6.76 15.39 3.54
N GLN A 95 -5.72 16.09 4.04
CA GLN A 95 -4.49 15.47 4.50
C GLN A 95 -4.72 14.58 5.74
N LYS A 96 -5.53 15.05 6.68
CA LYS A 96 -5.97 14.22 7.83
C LYS A 96 -6.73 12.99 7.37
N THR A 97 -7.57 13.11 6.34
CA THR A 97 -8.25 11.96 5.72
C THR A 97 -7.26 10.98 5.10
N GLY A 98 -6.24 11.46 4.37
CA GLY A 98 -5.19 10.62 3.80
C GLY A 98 -4.35 9.89 4.86
N ILE A 99 -4.03 10.57 5.98
CA ILE A 99 -3.34 9.95 7.12
C ILE A 99 -4.20 8.85 7.74
N ALA A 100 -5.49 9.11 7.97
CA ALA A 100 -6.42 8.11 8.50
C ALA A 100 -6.52 6.89 7.57
N TRP A 101 -6.56 7.11 6.26
CA TRP A 101 -6.57 6.06 5.24
C TRP A 101 -5.29 5.21 5.25
N MET A 102 -4.10 5.83 5.30
CA MET A 102 -2.85 5.09 5.43
C MET A 102 -2.84 4.24 6.71
N ARG A 103 -3.36 4.78 7.81
CA ARG A 103 -3.49 4.06 9.07
C ARG A 103 -4.45 2.88 8.99
N GLN A 104 -5.60 3.03 8.33
CA GLN A 104 -6.56 1.95 8.07
C GLN A 104 -5.89 0.79 7.33
N LEU A 105 -5.15 1.09 6.26
CA LEU A 105 -4.42 0.08 5.50
C LEU A 105 -3.34 -0.59 6.35
N SER A 106 -2.59 0.20 7.11
CA SER A 106 -1.54 -0.29 8.01
C SER A 106 -2.09 -1.30 9.04
N MET A 107 -3.24 -1.02 9.65
CA MET A 107 -3.90 -1.95 10.58
C MET A 107 -4.28 -3.29 9.92
N LEU A 108 -4.53 -3.30 8.62
CA LEU A 108 -4.78 -4.51 7.84
C LEU A 108 -3.50 -5.22 7.40
N GLY A 109 -2.33 -4.61 7.60
CA GLY A 109 -1.05 -5.07 7.05
C GLY A 109 -0.99 -4.87 5.53
N LEU A 110 -1.67 -3.83 5.02
CA LEU A 110 -1.73 -3.49 3.61
C LEU A 110 -0.97 -2.20 3.32
N GLY A 111 -0.39 -2.14 2.12
CA GLY A 111 0.05 -0.90 1.51
C GLY A 111 -1.02 -0.27 0.64
N GLY A 112 -0.66 0.84 0.00
CA GLY A 112 -1.57 1.56 -0.88
C GLY A 112 -0.85 2.56 -1.78
N ILE A 113 -1.63 3.23 -2.62
CA ILE A 113 -1.14 4.29 -3.51
C ILE A 113 -1.81 5.60 -3.08
N LEU A 114 -1.01 6.53 -2.57
CA LEU A 114 -1.46 7.90 -2.30
C LEU A 114 -1.35 8.70 -3.60
N ALA A 115 -2.49 8.89 -4.25
CA ALA A 115 -2.58 9.43 -5.61
C ALA A 115 -3.11 10.87 -5.65
N ASP A 116 -2.83 11.65 -4.63
CA ASP A 116 -3.16 13.08 -4.61
C ASP A 116 -2.39 13.82 -5.70
N ASP A 117 -2.96 14.89 -6.24
CA ASP A 117 -2.29 15.74 -7.23
C ASP A 117 -0.96 16.31 -6.70
N MET A 118 -0.10 16.76 -7.62
CA MET A 118 1.14 17.43 -7.25
C MET A 118 0.86 18.69 -6.42
N GLY A 119 1.69 18.94 -5.41
CA GLY A 119 1.55 20.12 -4.54
C GLY A 119 0.52 19.98 -3.42
N LEU A 120 -0.22 18.88 -3.31
CA LEU A 120 -1.17 18.66 -2.22
C LEU A 120 -0.54 18.15 -0.92
N GLY A 121 0.80 18.14 -0.83
CA GLY A 121 1.52 17.83 0.40
C GLY A 121 1.49 16.34 0.78
N LYS A 122 1.70 15.46 -0.20
CA LYS A 122 1.88 14.01 0.06
C LYS A 122 3.03 13.76 1.03
N THR A 123 4.12 14.49 0.90
CA THR A 123 5.29 14.42 1.81
C THR A 123 4.87 14.68 3.26
N LEU A 124 4.14 15.77 3.50
CA LEU A 124 3.66 16.11 4.84
C LEU A 124 2.72 15.04 5.42
N GLN A 125 1.85 14.45 4.59
CA GLN A 125 0.97 13.36 5.03
C GLN A 125 1.78 12.13 5.48
N VAL A 126 2.82 11.76 4.72
CA VAL A 126 3.71 10.64 5.05
C VAL A 126 4.48 10.90 6.34
N ILE A 127 5.06 12.10 6.49
CA ILE A 127 5.79 12.50 7.70
C ILE A 127 4.86 12.45 8.92
N ALA A 128 3.70 13.08 8.82
CA ALA A 128 2.72 13.12 9.90
C ALA A 128 2.20 11.73 10.26
N PHE A 129 1.92 10.88 9.28
CA PHE A 129 1.52 9.50 9.47
C PHE A 129 2.59 8.71 10.24
N PHE A 130 3.83 8.70 9.73
CA PHE A 130 4.91 7.91 10.32
C PHE A 130 5.21 8.35 11.76
N MET A 131 5.32 9.64 12.00
CA MET A 131 5.58 10.19 13.33
C MET A 131 4.41 9.98 14.30
N GLY A 132 3.18 9.93 13.79
CA GLY A 132 2.00 9.59 14.60
C GLY A 132 1.95 8.12 15.00
N GLU A 133 2.31 7.21 14.12
CA GLU A 133 2.34 5.75 14.38
C GLU A 133 3.47 5.33 15.33
N LYS A 134 4.55 6.10 15.41
CA LYS A 134 5.73 5.84 16.28
C LYS A 134 6.23 4.39 16.18
N PRO A 135 6.55 3.90 14.99
CA PRO A 135 6.99 2.52 14.81
C PRO A 135 8.37 2.31 15.44
N LYS A 136 8.70 1.04 15.74
CA LYS A 136 9.98 0.68 16.37
C LYS A 136 11.17 0.64 15.40
N ARG A 137 10.91 0.62 14.10
CA ARG A 137 11.92 0.52 13.06
C ARG A 137 11.75 1.68 12.09
N PRO A 138 12.85 2.10 11.41
CA PRO A 138 12.81 3.25 10.52
C PRO A 138 11.82 3.07 9.35
N ALA A 139 11.49 4.19 8.72
CA ALA A 139 10.94 4.21 7.37
C ALA A 139 12.07 4.33 6.35
N LEU A 140 11.95 3.62 5.23
CA LEU A 140 12.74 3.86 4.03
C LEU A 140 11.95 4.74 3.07
N ILE A 141 12.54 5.84 2.64
CA ILE A 141 12.01 6.70 1.57
C ILE A 141 12.87 6.48 0.33
N VAL A 142 12.25 6.04 -0.75
CA VAL A 142 12.87 5.86 -2.07
C VAL A 142 12.32 6.92 -3.00
N ALA A 143 13.16 7.86 -3.42
CA ALA A 143 12.77 9.01 -4.22
C ALA A 143 13.70 9.22 -5.43
N PRO A 144 13.31 10.02 -6.42
CA PRO A 144 14.25 10.53 -7.43
C PRO A 144 15.43 11.26 -6.78
N SER A 145 16.64 11.13 -7.35
CA SER A 145 17.87 11.69 -6.76
C SER A 145 17.77 13.20 -6.49
N ALA A 146 17.06 13.93 -7.32
CA ALA A 146 16.85 15.37 -7.15
C ALA A 146 15.97 15.74 -5.94
N LEU A 147 15.22 14.80 -5.39
CA LEU A 147 14.26 15.06 -4.31
C LEU A 147 14.74 14.63 -2.91
N LEU A 148 15.93 14.00 -2.79
CA LEU A 148 16.43 13.50 -1.51
C LEU A 148 16.52 14.60 -0.45
N TYR A 149 17.11 15.72 -0.82
CA TYR A 149 17.28 16.88 0.09
C TYR A 149 15.97 17.63 0.33
N ASN A 150 15.03 17.59 -0.61
CA ASN A 150 13.68 18.14 -0.38
C ASN A 150 12.96 17.34 0.73
N TRP A 151 13.03 16.01 0.68
CA TRP A 151 12.50 15.14 1.73
C TRP A 151 13.15 15.44 3.08
N TYR A 152 14.48 15.54 3.12
CA TYR A 152 15.21 15.90 4.34
C TYR A 152 14.73 17.22 4.91
N ASN A 153 14.67 18.26 4.08
CA ASN A 153 14.29 19.61 4.51
C ASN A 153 12.84 19.65 5.02
N GLU A 154 11.90 18.95 4.35
CA GLU A 154 10.52 18.87 4.80
C GLU A 154 10.40 18.12 6.14
N ILE A 155 11.12 17.00 6.31
CA ILE A 155 11.12 16.28 7.59
C ILE A 155 11.66 17.20 8.70
N GLN A 156 12.80 17.87 8.49
CA GLN A 156 13.38 18.76 9.49
C GLN A 156 12.50 19.99 9.77
N THR A 157 11.73 20.45 8.80
CA THR A 157 10.80 21.58 8.98
C THR A 157 9.59 21.17 9.82
N PHE A 158 9.00 20.03 9.54
CA PHE A 158 7.75 19.60 10.18
C PHE A 158 7.96 18.75 11.44
N THR A 159 9.10 18.08 11.56
CA THR A 159 9.44 17.20 12.69
C THR A 159 10.94 17.30 12.99
N PRO A 160 11.41 18.43 13.54
CA PRO A 160 12.83 18.69 13.77
C PRO A 160 13.49 17.70 14.76
N GLU A 161 12.69 17.01 15.55
CA GLU A 161 13.14 15.96 16.46
C GLU A 161 13.47 14.64 15.74
N ALA A 162 13.00 14.44 14.50
CA ALA A 162 13.20 13.21 13.77
C ALA A 162 14.67 13.06 13.31
N LYS A 163 15.22 11.88 13.53
CA LYS A 163 16.55 11.51 13.05
C LYS A 163 16.47 11.04 11.60
N VAL A 164 17.20 11.71 10.72
CA VAL A 164 17.15 11.45 9.28
C VAL A 164 18.52 11.09 8.76
N LEU A 165 18.61 9.97 8.07
CA LEU A 165 19.79 9.55 7.32
C LEU A 165 19.55 9.74 5.83
N ILE A 166 20.43 10.45 5.12
CA ILE A 166 20.46 10.48 3.66
C ILE A 166 21.57 9.53 3.20
N ALA A 167 21.20 8.38 2.66
CA ALA A 167 22.13 7.42 2.09
C ALA A 167 22.48 7.83 0.64
N ASP A 168 23.40 8.81 0.52
CA ASP A 168 23.87 9.39 -0.75
C ASP A 168 25.40 9.48 -0.74
N GLY A 169 26.02 9.94 -1.84
CA GLY A 169 27.45 10.15 -1.97
C GLY A 169 28.26 8.91 -2.35
N GLU A 170 29.53 8.86 -1.91
CA GLU A 170 30.48 7.79 -2.24
C GLU A 170 30.09 6.46 -1.61
N LYS A 171 30.44 5.35 -2.29
CA LYS A 171 30.06 3.99 -1.90
C LYS A 171 30.48 3.66 -0.46
N SER A 172 31.73 3.94 -0.10
CA SER A 172 32.30 3.58 1.22
C SER A 172 31.61 4.33 2.38
N ALA A 173 31.28 5.61 2.19
CA ALA A 173 30.54 6.40 3.16
C ALA A 173 29.10 5.89 3.29
N ARG A 174 28.43 5.69 2.16
CA ARG A 174 27.07 5.21 2.10
C ARG A 174 26.87 3.83 2.72
N GLU A 175 27.84 2.90 2.53
CA GLU A 175 27.83 1.58 3.16
C GLU A 175 27.89 1.66 4.70
N LYS A 176 28.68 2.59 5.24
CA LYS A 176 28.73 2.84 6.69
C LYS A 176 27.40 3.38 7.18
N ASP A 177 26.85 4.39 6.49
CA ASP A 177 25.61 5.03 6.83
C ASP A 177 24.44 4.05 6.83
N ILE A 178 24.31 3.21 5.79
CA ILE A 178 23.26 2.21 5.70
C ILE A 178 23.31 1.20 6.87
N ARG A 179 24.50 0.86 7.36
CA ARG A 179 24.65 -0.04 8.51
C ARG A 179 24.14 0.54 9.82
N THR A 180 24.07 1.86 9.93
CA THR A 180 23.51 2.56 11.09
C THR A 180 22.02 2.92 10.92
N ALA A 181 21.38 2.47 9.86
CA ALA A 181 20.01 2.83 9.51
C ALA A 181 19.00 2.66 10.66
N MET A 182 19.23 1.67 11.54
CA MET A 182 18.34 1.39 12.68
C MET A 182 18.36 2.44 13.79
N ASP A 183 19.32 3.36 13.78
CA ASP A 183 19.44 4.46 14.74
C ASP A 183 18.65 5.72 14.33
N TYR A 184 17.99 5.65 13.18
CA TYR A 184 17.24 6.75 12.56
C TYR A 184 15.75 6.45 12.49
N ASP A 185 14.95 7.51 12.35
CA ASP A 185 13.52 7.43 12.08
C ASP A 185 13.25 7.28 10.58
N PHE A 186 13.98 8.06 9.77
CA PHE A 186 13.87 8.03 8.32
C PHE A 186 15.23 7.75 7.68
N VAL A 187 15.21 6.87 6.69
CA VAL A 187 16.34 6.62 5.78
C VAL A 187 15.90 7.00 4.38
N ILE A 188 16.60 7.93 3.75
CA ILE A 188 16.27 8.45 2.43
C ILE A 188 17.32 7.97 1.44
N THR A 189 16.91 7.41 0.31
CA THR A 189 17.80 7.00 -0.77
C THR A 189 17.13 7.17 -2.13
N SER A 190 17.93 7.13 -3.20
CA SER A 190 17.41 7.19 -4.57
C SER A 190 17.24 5.81 -5.20
N TYR A 191 16.42 5.71 -6.24
CA TYR A 191 16.26 4.47 -7.00
C TYR A 191 17.58 3.87 -7.52
N PRO A 192 18.50 4.66 -8.12
CA PRO A 192 19.78 4.14 -8.56
C PRO A 192 20.66 3.64 -7.41
N LEU A 193 20.65 4.33 -6.27
CA LEU A 193 21.46 3.96 -5.10
C LEU A 193 20.87 2.73 -4.41
N LEU A 194 19.56 2.65 -4.22
CA LEU A 194 18.90 1.47 -3.70
C LEU A 194 19.26 0.22 -4.52
N ARG A 195 19.31 0.35 -5.86
CA ARG A 195 19.72 -0.75 -6.73
C ARG A 195 21.18 -1.14 -6.57
N ARG A 196 22.07 -0.15 -6.43
CA ARG A 196 23.52 -0.41 -6.24
C ARG A 196 23.82 -1.09 -4.90
N ASP A 197 23.11 -0.71 -3.86
CA ASP A 197 23.34 -1.16 -2.49
C ASP A 197 22.30 -2.19 -2.03
N ALA A 198 21.61 -2.84 -2.98
CA ALA A 198 20.48 -3.74 -2.71
C ALA A 198 20.78 -4.84 -1.68
N GLU A 199 22.01 -5.38 -1.67
CA GLU A 199 22.39 -6.43 -0.73
C GLU A 199 22.42 -5.91 0.73
N LEU A 200 22.85 -4.67 0.96
CA LEU A 200 22.84 -4.05 2.29
C LEU A 200 21.42 -3.85 2.79
N TYR A 201 20.55 -3.35 1.91
CA TYR A 201 19.14 -3.11 2.27
C TYR A 201 18.33 -4.39 2.55
N LYS A 202 18.77 -5.56 2.04
CA LYS A 202 18.16 -6.86 2.36
C LYS A 202 18.35 -7.27 3.82
N GLU A 203 19.39 -6.79 4.47
CA GLU A 203 19.70 -7.11 5.86
C GLU A 203 18.88 -6.25 6.85
N ILE A 204 18.30 -5.15 6.36
CA ILE A 204 17.57 -4.18 7.18
C ILE A 204 16.07 -4.43 7.03
N SER A 205 15.36 -4.41 8.17
CA SER A 205 13.90 -4.47 8.18
C SER A 205 13.32 -3.11 8.55
N PHE A 206 12.52 -2.56 7.67
CA PHE A 206 11.82 -1.29 7.84
C PHE A 206 10.39 -1.52 8.32
N SER A 207 9.82 -0.57 9.07
CA SER A 207 8.38 -0.57 9.37
C SER A 207 7.59 -0.19 8.12
N TYR A 208 8.06 0.82 7.42
CA TYR A 208 7.42 1.33 6.20
C TYR A 208 8.45 1.55 5.10
N CYS A 209 8.01 1.39 3.84
CA CYS A 209 8.74 1.87 2.68
C CYS A 209 7.83 2.80 1.87
N PHE A 210 8.21 4.06 1.79
CA PHE A 210 7.54 5.07 0.98
C PHE A 210 8.26 5.24 -0.35
N ILE A 211 7.54 5.13 -1.43
CA ILE A 211 8.07 5.10 -2.80
C ILE A 211 7.55 6.35 -3.50
N ASP A 212 8.38 7.37 -3.55
CA ASP A 212 8.01 8.65 -4.15
C ASP A 212 8.18 8.65 -5.66
N GLU A 213 7.31 9.39 -6.35
CA GLU A 213 7.21 9.38 -7.81
C GLU A 213 7.18 7.94 -8.36
N ALA A 214 6.20 7.16 -7.87
CA ALA A 214 6.11 5.72 -8.09
C ALA A 214 5.98 5.32 -9.57
N GLN A 215 5.71 6.25 -10.49
CA GLN A 215 5.79 6.00 -11.93
C GLN A 215 7.18 5.50 -12.37
N ASN A 216 8.24 5.75 -11.58
CA ASN A 216 9.58 5.20 -11.83
C ASN A 216 9.66 3.67 -11.73
N ILE A 217 8.66 3.02 -11.14
CA ILE A 217 8.59 1.56 -10.97
C ILE A 217 7.35 0.93 -11.59
N LYS A 218 6.57 1.67 -12.39
CA LYS A 218 5.35 1.16 -13.06
C LYS A 218 5.60 -0.07 -13.93
N ASN A 219 6.77 -0.21 -14.52
CA ASN A 219 7.16 -1.44 -15.21
C ASN A 219 7.80 -2.41 -14.20
N PRO A 220 7.12 -3.54 -13.85
CA PRO A 220 7.57 -4.48 -12.83
C PRO A 220 8.87 -5.23 -13.18
N LYS A 221 9.30 -5.19 -14.44
CA LYS A 221 10.51 -5.86 -14.93
C LYS A 221 11.76 -4.98 -14.82
N THR A 222 11.63 -3.71 -14.50
CA THR A 222 12.78 -2.81 -14.36
C THR A 222 13.60 -3.13 -13.11
N MET A 223 14.90 -2.86 -13.17
CA MET A 223 15.78 -3.06 -12.02
C MET A 223 15.38 -2.19 -10.82
N ASN A 224 14.82 -1.00 -11.06
CA ASN A 224 14.28 -0.15 -9.99
C ASN A 224 13.10 -0.83 -9.30
N ALA A 225 12.14 -1.36 -10.06
CA ALA A 225 10.99 -2.06 -9.51
C ALA A 225 11.40 -3.31 -8.70
N LEU A 226 12.34 -4.09 -9.22
CA LEU A 226 12.87 -5.27 -8.55
C LEU A 226 13.58 -4.89 -7.24
N SER A 227 14.40 -3.82 -7.23
CA SER A 227 15.08 -3.37 -6.03
C SER A 227 14.10 -2.93 -4.94
N VAL A 228 13.08 -2.16 -5.29
CA VAL A 228 12.02 -1.73 -4.35
C VAL A 228 11.20 -2.91 -3.83
N LYS A 229 10.90 -3.91 -4.69
CA LYS A 229 10.18 -5.12 -4.27
C LYS A 229 10.96 -5.92 -3.23
N ASN A 230 12.29 -5.98 -3.36
CA ASN A 230 13.18 -6.74 -2.49
C ASN A 230 13.43 -6.07 -1.13
N VAL A 231 13.09 -4.80 -0.95
CA VAL A 231 13.16 -4.13 0.36
C VAL A 231 12.28 -4.87 1.37
N ARG A 232 12.83 -5.19 2.51
CA ARG A 232 12.09 -5.75 3.65
C ARG A 232 11.41 -4.63 4.42
N ALA A 233 10.13 -4.44 4.17
CA ALA A 233 9.30 -3.51 4.92
C ALA A 233 7.96 -4.20 5.24
N ASP A 234 7.41 -3.91 6.42
CA ASP A 234 6.10 -4.48 6.80
C ASP A 234 5.02 -3.97 5.84
N ILE A 235 5.09 -2.71 5.48
CA ILE A 235 4.11 -2.04 4.63
C ILE A 235 4.83 -1.12 3.64
N LYS A 236 4.33 -1.09 2.40
CA LYS A 236 4.83 -0.20 1.35
C LYS A 236 3.73 0.70 0.83
N PHE A 237 4.00 2.01 0.79
CA PHE A 237 3.12 3.00 0.19
C PHE A 237 3.79 3.63 -1.03
N ALA A 238 3.05 3.71 -2.12
CA ALA A 238 3.45 4.42 -3.33
C ALA A 238 2.85 5.82 -3.33
N LEU A 239 3.63 6.82 -3.71
CA LEU A 239 3.21 8.22 -3.83
C LEU A 239 3.35 8.63 -5.29
N THR A 240 2.31 9.16 -5.89
CA THR A 240 2.35 9.61 -7.28
C THR A 240 1.22 10.60 -7.56
N GLY A 241 1.43 11.57 -8.46
CA GLY A 241 0.35 12.39 -9.01
C GLY A 241 -0.30 11.75 -10.24
N THR A 242 0.29 10.69 -10.80
CA THR A 242 -0.16 10.05 -12.04
C THR A 242 -0.22 8.53 -11.87
N PRO A 243 -1.20 7.99 -11.10
CA PRO A 243 -1.26 6.57 -10.75
C PRO A 243 -1.49 5.65 -11.96
N VAL A 244 -2.18 6.13 -12.98
CA VAL A 244 -2.44 5.42 -14.24
C VAL A 244 -2.23 6.38 -15.40
N GLU A 245 -1.28 6.07 -16.29
CA GLU A 245 -1.02 6.86 -17.51
C GLU A 245 -1.51 6.14 -18.75
N ASN A 246 -1.17 4.86 -18.92
CA ASN A 246 -1.45 4.12 -20.15
C ASN A 246 -2.35 2.89 -19.92
N SER A 247 -2.26 2.25 -18.79
CA SER A 247 -2.94 0.96 -18.53
C SER A 247 -3.14 0.71 -17.03
N LEU A 248 -4.26 0.05 -16.69
CA LEU A 248 -4.51 -0.42 -15.33
C LEU A 248 -3.47 -1.43 -14.83
N LEU A 249 -2.71 -2.06 -15.72
CA LEU A 249 -1.60 -2.95 -15.36
C LEU A 249 -0.43 -2.22 -14.69
N GLU A 250 -0.37 -0.90 -14.77
CA GLU A 250 0.65 -0.07 -14.10
C GLU A 250 0.45 -0.01 -12.59
N LEU A 251 -0.72 -0.38 -12.08
CA LEU A 251 -1.03 -0.46 -10.64
C LEU A 251 -0.50 -1.73 -9.97
N TRP A 252 -0.02 -2.72 -10.73
CA TRP A 252 0.46 -4.02 -10.26
C TRP A 252 1.99 -4.09 -10.42
#